data_283ac14f5704ebd8341aaa105800cfc2
#
_entry.id   283ac14f5704ebd8341aaa105800cfc2
#
_cell.length_a   1.000
_cell.length_b   1.000
_cell.length_c   1.000
_cell.angle_alpha   90.00
_cell.angle_beta   90.00
_cell.angle_gamma   90.00
#
_symmetry.space_group_name_H-M   'P 1'
#
loop_
_entity.id
_entity.type
_entity.pdbx_description
1 polymer ?
#
loop_
_entity_poly.entity_id
_entity_poly.type
_entity_poly.pdbx_seq_one_letter_code
_entity_poly.pdbx_strand_id
1 'polypeptide(L)'
;MSNFDERFQKYCDFCERIDNAYYAVIAEQDKNYEAMGVAENAGDDETLDSLNEYAHTLTEKLQKLLDLRSQASNVFDAVEFMRDIGLEF
;
A
#
# COMPACT_ATOMS: atom_id res chain seq x y z
N MET A 1 10.80 27.29 13.10
CA MET A 1 10.92 25.90 12.64
C MET A 1 11.63 25.86 11.31
N SER A 2 12.50 24.88 11.12
CA SER A 2 13.19 24.74 9.84
C SER A 2 12.27 24.13 8.79
N ASN A 3 12.50 24.47 7.54
CA ASN A 3 11.79 23.86 6.40
C ASN A 3 12.01 22.33 6.37
N PHE A 4 13.09 21.87 6.94
CA PHE A 4 13.42 20.45 7.05
C PHE A 4 12.36 19.71 7.86
N ASP A 5 11.97 20.20 9.02
CA ASP A 5 11.00 19.53 9.91
C ASP A 5 9.62 19.41 9.23
N GLU A 6 9.20 20.42 8.49
CA GLU A 6 7.96 20.39 7.73
C GLU A 6 8.02 19.32 6.62
N ARG A 7 9.12 19.26 5.88
CA ARG A 7 9.31 18.27 4.82
C ARG A 7 9.39 16.85 5.38
N PHE A 8 10.08 16.70 6.49
CA PHE A 8 10.18 15.40 7.18
C PHE A 8 8.81 14.91 7.60
N GLN A 9 7.97 15.78 8.16
CA GLN A 9 6.62 15.44 8.55
C GLN A 9 5.77 15.02 7.35
N LYS A 10 5.92 15.69 6.22
CA LYS A 10 5.23 15.31 4.98
C LYS A 10 5.60 13.92 4.49
N TYR A 11 6.87 13.53 4.64
CA TYR A 11 7.30 12.18 4.32
C TYR A 11 6.68 11.15 5.25
N CYS A 12 6.62 11.43 6.55
CA CYS A 12 5.97 10.56 7.51
C CYS A 12 4.49 10.38 7.18
N ASP A 13 3.79 11.46 6.88
CA ASP A 13 2.36 11.43 6.50
C ASP A 13 2.15 10.64 5.22
N PHE A 14 3.03 10.80 4.24
CA PHE A 14 2.98 10.07 2.98
C PHE A 14 3.15 8.57 3.20
N CYS A 15 4.13 8.17 4.00
CA CYS A 15 4.35 6.76 4.34
C CYS A 15 3.15 6.16 5.07
N GLU A 16 2.56 6.90 5.99
CA GLU A 16 1.36 6.48 6.70
C GLU A 16 0.18 6.27 5.75
N ARG A 17 0.01 7.15 4.77
CA ARG A 17 -1.05 7.00 3.76
C ARG A 17 -0.85 5.76 2.91
N ILE A 18 0.39 5.46 2.53
CA ILE A 18 0.70 4.24 1.79
C ILE A 18 0.36 3.01 2.63
N ASP A 19 0.77 2.99 3.89
CA ASP A 19 0.50 1.87 4.80
C ASP A 19 -1.01 1.67 5.00
N ASN A 20 -1.76 2.75 5.19
CA ASN A 20 -3.22 2.69 5.33
C ASN A 20 -3.89 2.16 4.06
N ALA A 21 -3.43 2.58 2.89
CA ALA A 21 -3.92 2.07 1.62
C ALA A 21 -3.62 0.58 1.45
N TYR A 22 -2.43 0.14 1.85
CA TYR A 22 -2.03 -1.26 1.82
C TYR A 22 -2.96 -2.12 2.67
N TYR A 23 -3.21 -1.72 3.91
CA TYR A 23 -4.11 -2.46 4.81
C TYR A 23 -5.56 -2.46 4.32
N ALA A 24 -6.01 -1.37 3.70
CA ALA A 24 -7.34 -1.31 3.10
C ALA A 24 -7.49 -2.31 1.95
N VAL A 25 -6.47 -2.47 1.11
CA VAL A 25 -6.48 -3.44 0.02
C VAL A 25 -6.44 -4.88 0.57
N ILE A 26 -5.67 -5.13 1.62
CA ILE A 26 -5.67 -6.45 2.29
C ILE A 26 -7.06 -6.80 2.82
N ALA A 27 -7.74 -5.86 3.47
CA ALA A 27 -9.10 -6.07 3.97
C ALA A 27 -10.07 -6.39 2.83
N GLU A 28 -9.94 -5.69 1.70
CA GLU A 28 -10.75 -5.95 0.52
C GLU A 28 -10.44 -7.33 -0.09
N GLN A 29 -9.18 -7.74 -0.09
CA GLN A 29 -8.76 -9.05 -0.55
C GLN A 29 -9.39 -10.17 0.29
N ASP A 30 -9.42 -10.01 1.60
CA ASP A 30 -10.05 -10.97 2.52
C ASP A 30 -11.55 -11.12 2.20
N LYS A 31 -12.24 -10.02 1.99
CA LYS A 31 -13.66 -10.03 1.61
C LYS A 31 -13.86 -10.74 0.27
N ASN A 32 -12.97 -10.49 -0.67
CA ASN A 32 -13.03 -11.12 -2.00
C ASN A 32 -12.86 -12.64 -1.90
N TYR A 33 -11.93 -13.11 -1.07
CA TYR A 33 -11.73 -14.54 -0.87
C TYR A 33 -12.93 -15.20 -0.21
N GLU A 34 -13.58 -14.55 0.75
CA GLU A 34 -14.83 -15.04 1.33
C GLU A 34 -15.92 -15.17 0.27
N ALA A 35 -16.08 -14.15 -0.57
CA ALA A 35 -17.05 -14.17 -1.66
C ALA A 35 -16.75 -15.28 -2.67
N MET A 36 -15.49 -15.51 -2.99
CA MET A 36 -15.04 -16.61 -3.85
C MET A 36 -15.45 -17.97 -3.27
N GLY A 37 -15.25 -18.16 -1.97
CA GLY A 37 -15.66 -19.38 -1.29
C GLY A 37 -17.18 -19.63 -1.38
N VAL A 38 -17.96 -18.59 -1.20
CA VAL A 38 -19.44 -18.66 -1.32
C VAL A 38 -19.85 -19.01 -2.75
N ALA A 39 -19.24 -18.37 -3.76
CA ALA A 39 -19.53 -18.64 -5.17
C ALA A 39 -19.14 -20.07 -5.56
N GLU A 40 -18.00 -20.55 -5.10
CA GLU A 40 -17.54 -21.92 -5.34
C GLU A 40 -18.50 -22.94 -4.76
N ASN A 41 -18.93 -22.76 -3.51
CA ASN A 41 -19.87 -23.65 -2.84
C ASN A 41 -21.25 -23.65 -3.49
N ALA A 42 -21.64 -22.52 -4.10
CA ALA A 42 -22.90 -22.39 -4.80
C ALA A 42 -22.84 -22.90 -6.24
N GLY A 43 -21.66 -23.23 -6.76
CA GLY A 43 -21.45 -23.63 -8.15
C GLY A 43 -21.65 -22.48 -9.13
N ASP A 44 -21.50 -21.24 -8.69
CA ASP A 44 -21.67 -20.03 -9.48
C ASP A 44 -20.34 -19.65 -10.16
N ASP A 45 -20.03 -20.32 -11.25
CA ASP A 45 -18.75 -20.18 -11.96
C ASP A 45 -18.58 -18.78 -12.56
N GLU A 46 -19.65 -18.14 -13.02
CA GLU A 46 -19.58 -16.79 -13.59
C GLU A 46 -19.16 -15.76 -12.55
N THR A 47 -19.78 -15.80 -11.37
CA THR A 47 -19.41 -14.93 -10.26
C THR A 47 -17.99 -15.23 -9.79
N LEU A 48 -17.61 -16.51 -9.71
CA LEU A 48 -16.28 -16.92 -9.32
C LEU A 48 -15.21 -16.38 -10.27
N ASP A 49 -15.45 -16.42 -11.58
CA ASP A 49 -14.54 -15.86 -12.58
C ASP A 49 -14.35 -14.37 -12.42
N SER A 50 -15.44 -13.63 -12.18
CA SER A 50 -15.38 -12.18 -11.93
C SER A 50 -14.60 -11.85 -10.65
N LEU A 51 -14.78 -12.64 -9.60
CA LEU A 51 -14.06 -12.47 -8.35
C LEU A 51 -12.57 -12.80 -8.50
N ASN A 52 -12.23 -13.79 -9.33
CA ASN A 52 -10.83 -14.10 -9.65
C ASN A 52 -10.14 -12.96 -10.39
N GLU A 53 -10.81 -12.32 -11.34
CA GLU A 53 -10.28 -11.14 -12.04
C GLU A 53 -10.04 -10.00 -11.05
N TYR A 54 -10.97 -9.77 -10.13
CA TYR A 54 -10.83 -8.76 -9.11
C TYR A 54 -9.65 -9.09 -8.17
N ALA A 55 -9.46 -10.36 -7.82
CA ALA A 55 -8.32 -10.79 -7.02
C ALA A 55 -6.99 -10.43 -7.67
N HIS A 56 -6.85 -10.60 -8.97
CA HIS A 56 -5.66 -10.17 -9.72
C HIS A 56 -5.44 -8.66 -9.64
N THR A 57 -6.51 -7.89 -9.80
CA THR A 57 -6.46 -6.43 -9.68
C THR A 57 -5.97 -6.01 -8.30
N LEU A 58 -6.47 -6.64 -7.23
CA LEU A 58 -6.05 -6.36 -5.86
C LEU A 58 -4.58 -6.73 -5.63
N THR A 59 -4.13 -7.85 -6.17
CA THR A 59 -2.73 -8.27 -6.08
C THR A 59 -1.80 -7.26 -6.77
N GLU A 60 -2.18 -6.76 -7.94
CA GLU A 60 -1.42 -5.72 -8.64
C GLU A 60 -1.35 -4.43 -7.82
N LYS A 61 -2.45 -4.04 -7.19
CA LYS A 61 -2.49 -2.87 -6.31
C LYS A 61 -1.55 -3.03 -5.12
N LEU A 62 -1.55 -4.21 -4.49
CA LEU A 62 -0.65 -4.49 -3.38
C LEU A 62 0.80 -4.39 -3.82
N GLN A 63 1.15 -4.95 -4.96
CA GLN A 63 2.51 -4.90 -5.47
C GLN A 63 2.96 -3.46 -5.74
N LYS A 64 2.10 -2.65 -6.35
CA LYS A 64 2.40 -1.23 -6.59
C LYS A 64 2.58 -0.45 -5.31
N LEU A 65 1.76 -0.73 -4.29
CA LEU A 65 1.87 -0.08 -2.98
C LEU A 65 3.17 -0.48 -2.27
N LEU A 66 3.58 -1.74 -2.36
CA LEU A 66 4.86 -2.21 -1.81
C LEU A 66 6.04 -1.53 -2.50
N ASP A 67 6.01 -1.44 -3.83
CA ASP A 67 7.04 -0.76 -4.61
C ASP A 67 7.13 0.72 -4.22
N LEU A 68 5.99 1.38 -4.12
CA LEU A 68 5.91 2.79 -3.72
C LEU A 68 6.42 2.98 -2.30
N ARG A 69 6.06 2.09 -1.38
CA ARG A 69 6.52 2.14 0.01
C ARG A 69 8.04 1.96 0.09
N SER A 70 8.59 1.05 -0.71
CA SER A 70 10.04 0.82 -0.79
C SER A 70 10.77 2.07 -1.27
N GLN A 71 10.26 2.72 -2.33
CA GLN A 71 10.81 3.98 -2.84
C GLN A 71 10.74 5.09 -1.80
N ALA A 72 9.61 5.22 -1.12
CA ALA A 72 9.42 6.21 -0.06
C ALA A 72 10.37 5.97 1.12
N SER A 73 10.60 4.72 1.50
CA SER A 73 11.53 4.37 2.56
C SER A 73 12.97 4.77 2.20
N ASN A 74 13.38 4.55 0.95
CA ASN A 74 14.71 4.94 0.49
C ASN A 74 14.90 6.45 0.55
N VAL A 75 13.90 7.21 0.16
CA VAL A 75 13.94 8.68 0.25
C VAL A 75 13.97 9.12 1.71
N PHE A 76 13.16 8.51 2.55
CA PHE A 76 13.09 8.80 3.98
C PHE A 76 14.44 8.55 4.66
N ASP A 77 15.09 7.42 4.37
CA ASP A 77 16.39 7.08 4.92
C ASP A 77 17.46 8.10 4.49
N ALA A 78 17.41 8.54 3.22
CA ALA A 78 18.31 9.56 2.71
C ALA A 78 18.10 10.91 3.41
N VAL A 79 16.85 11.30 3.64
CA VAL A 79 16.50 12.53 4.36
C VAL A 79 16.98 12.48 5.81
N GLU A 80 16.75 11.36 6.48
CA GLU A 80 17.19 11.14 7.85
C GLU A 80 18.71 11.20 7.96
N PHE A 81 19.42 10.57 7.04
CA PHE A 81 20.89 10.61 6.97
C PHE A 81 21.39 12.05 6.79
N MET A 82 20.80 12.80 5.87
CA MET A 82 21.16 14.19 5.63
C MET A 82 20.95 15.05 6.87
N ARG A 83 19.86 14.83 7.58
CA ARG A 83 19.57 15.50 8.84
C ARG A 83 20.64 15.19 9.88
N ASP A 84 21.04 13.92 10.02
CA ASP A 84 22.00 13.48 11.04
C ASP A 84 23.39 14.09 10.81
N ILE A 85 23.77 14.32 9.57
CA ILE A 85 25.05 14.96 9.23
C ILE A 85 24.95 16.49 9.11
N GLY A 86 23.79 17.05 9.44
CA GLY A 86 23.58 18.50 9.48
C GLY A 86 23.31 19.17 8.13
N LEU A 87 22.96 18.40 7.10
CA LEU A 87 22.56 18.96 5.82
C LEU A 87 21.06 19.19 5.78
N GLU A 88 20.66 20.37 5.26
CA GLU A 88 19.26 20.67 4.97
C GLU A 88 18.99 20.40 3.50
N PHE A 89 17.76 20.03 3.22
CA PHE A 89 17.35 19.81 1.83
C PHE A 89 15.99 20.44 1.53
#